data_360ebfaf9bce45073ca9ebbde6ba5ccb
#
_entry.id   360ebfaf9bce45073ca9ebbde6ba5ccb
#
_cell.length_a   1.000
_cell.length_b   1.000
_cell.length_c   1.000
_cell.angle_alpha   90.00
_cell.angle_beta   90.00
_cell.angle_gamma   90.00
#
_symmetry.space_group_name_H-M   'P 1'
#
loop_
_entity.id
_entity.type
_entity.pdbx_description
1 polymer ?
#
loop_
_entity_poly.entity_id
_entity_poly.type
_entity_poly.pdbx_seq_one_letter_code
_entity_poly.pdbx_strand_id
1 'polypeptide(L)'
;VCDGLAVNHRGMRYSLASRELICDSIEVMLTAHPLDGIVFIPNCDKIVPGMIMAAARMNLPSIFVSGGPMNPGRVQGKRVGYNEIYEAIGQYSNGTIGDDVLLDYENNACPTCGSCSGMYTANSMNCLTEAIGLSMPKSGTEPAVNAARRRLAKETGERIVELVKQNICAKDIITKKNMMNALATDMAIGASSNTVLHLLAIAHEAGVDISLDDIDNKSKATPQLSKLNPASDIFITDLNDVGGIQSVIKELAKGGHVDTSVLTVAGTQADRIAKAPNADGTIIHTCENPIRKDGGLAILSGNLAENGSVVKQGAVKPEMMDFTGTAKVFDGEQAACDAILNNVIIPGDVVVIRYEGPKGGPGMPEMLAPTAAIVGKGLDGSVALITDGRFSGASRAAGGGGVLVGCVG
;
A
#
# COMPACT_ATOMS: atom_id res chain seq x y z
N VAL A 1 5.56 -1.89 14.66
CA VAL A 1 4.13 -1.92 15.06
C VAL A 1 3.34 -2.65 13.98
N CYS A 2 2.35 -3.44 14.37
CA CYS A 2 1.35 -3.99 13.45
C CYS A 2 0.19 -3.01 13.34
N ASP A 3 -0.01 -2.41 12.19
CA ASP A 3 -1.04 -1.41 11.96
C ASP A 3 -2.45 -1.98 12.12
N GLY A 4 -2.68 -3.22 11.70
CA GLY A 4 -3.95 -3.90 11.89
C GLY A 4 -4.38 -4.07 13.35
N LEU A 5 -3.43 -4.22 14.26
CA LEU A 5 -3.69 -4.28 15.71
C LEU A 5 -3.79 -2.90 16.35
N ALA A 6 -3.18 -1.88 15.73
CA ALA A 6 -3.07 -0.53 16.32
C ALA A 6 -4.17 0.43 15.83
N VAL A 7 -4.80 0.15 14.69
CA VAL A 7 -5.82 1.03 14.10
C VAL A 7 -7.04 1.19 15.02
N ASN A 8 -7.64 2.38 15.01
CA ASN A 8 -8.76 2.81 15.84
C ASN A 8 -8.48 2.91 17.35
N HIS A 9 -7.20 2.90 17.76
CA HIS A 9 -6.85 3.23 19.14
C HIS A 9 -5.51 4.00 19.19
N ARG A 10 -5.15 4.50 20.41
CA ARG A 10 -3.96 5.36 20.61
C ARG A 10 -2.64 4.75 20.14
N GLY A 11 -2.54 3.42 20.02
CA GLY A 11 -1.37 2.72 19.49
C GLY A 11 -1.03 3.11 18.06
N MET A 12 -2.01 3.55 17.27
CA MET A 12 -1.79 3.97 15.88
C MET A 12 -0.87 5.18 15.74
N ARG A 13 -0.79 6.04 16.76
CA ARG A 13 0.13 7.19 16.81
C ARG A 13 1.61 6.79 16.83
N TYR A 14 1.91 5.54 17.19
CA TYR A 14 3.27 4.99 17.22
C TYR A 14 3.65 4.28 15.91
N SER A 15 2.69 4.05 15.01
CA SER A 15 2.93 3.29 13.79
C SER A 15 3.94 3.98 12.87
N LEU A 16 3.70 5.21 12.45
CA LEU A 16 4.64 5.91 11.56
C LEU A 16 5.99 6.18 12.22
N ALA A 17 5.99 6.59 13.49
CA ALA A 17 7.22 6.81 14.25
C ALA A 17 8.10 5.54 14.33
N SER A 18 7.49 4.34 14.32
CA SER A 18 8.23 3.08 14.32
C SER A 18 9.05 2.85 13.04
N ARG A 19 8.72 3.49 11.91
CA ARG A 19 9.50 3.42 10.68
C ARG A 19 10.92 3.92 10.88
N GLU A 20 11.05 5.13 11.46
CA GLU A 20 12.35 5.75 11.76
C GLU A 20 13.09 4.93 12.83
N LEU A 21 12.41 4.53 13.91
CA LEU A 21 13.01 3.76 14.99
C LEU A 21 13.54 2.38 14.49
N ILE A 22 12.85 1.74 13.56
CA ILE A 22 13.30 0.50 12.93
C ILE A 22 14.59 0.77 12.14
N CYS A 23 14.63 1.82 11.33
CA CYS A 23 15.81 2.22 10.59
C CYS A 23 17.00 2.47 11.52
N ASP A 24 16.83 3.27 12.56
CA ASP A 24 17.87 3.62 13.53
C ASP A 24 18.35 2.39 14.32
N SER A 25 17.45 1.52 14.75
CA SER A 25 17.83 0.31 15.50
C SER A 25 18.65 -0.66 14.65
N ILE A 26 18.35 -0.78 13.36
CA ILE A 26 19.11 -1.60 12.42
C ILE A 26 20.51 -0.99 12.19
N GLU A 27 20.60 0.33 12.01
CA GLU A 27 21.88 1.03 11.88
C GLU A 27 22.77 0.78 13.11
N VAL A 28 22.22 0.91 14.32
CA VAL A 28 22.96 0.64 15.57
C VAL A 28 23.50 -0.80 15.59
N MET A 29 22.66 -1.78 15.26
CA MET A 29 23.05 -3.19 15.28
C MET A 29 24.11 -3.52 14.24
N LEU A 30 23.97 -3.02 13.01
CA LEU A 30 24.90 -3.30 11.93
C LEU A 30 26.24 -2.57 12.08
N THR A 31 26.21 -1.39 12.71
CA THR A 31 27.45 -0.66 13.04
C THR A 31 28.20 -1.32 14.19
N ALA A 32 27.50 -1.80 15.20
CA ALA A 32 28.10 -2.50 16.34
C ALA A 32 28.61 -3.91 15.99
N HIS A 33 27.97 -4.59 15.04
CA HIS A 33 28.29 -5.94 14.58
C HIS A 33 28.54 -5.91 13.06
N PRO A 34 29.78 -5.67 12.61
CA PRO A 34 30.07 -5.54 11.18
C PRO A 34 29.80 -6.88 10.47
N LEU A 35 28.82 -6.84 9.57
CA LEU A 35 28.40 -7.97 8.74
C LEU A 35 28.65 -7.64 7.26
N ASP A 36 28.90 -8.67 6.44
CA ASP A 36 29.18 -8.50 5.02
C ASP A 36 27.91 -8.37 4.16
N GLY A 37 26.78 -8.81 4.66
CA GLY A 37 25.50 -8.76 3.96
C GLY A 37 24.32 -9.01 4.88
N ILE A 38 23.11 -8.61 4.41
CA ILE A 38 21.90 -8.60 5.24
C ILE A 38 20.72 -9.19 4.50
N VAL A 39 19.98 -10.05 5.18
CA VAL A 39 18.65 -10.50 4.75
C VAL A 39 17.61 -9.83 5.63
N PHE A 40 16.73 -9.04 5.03
CA PHE A 40 15.60 -8.40 5.70
C PHE A 40 14.33 -9.25 5.53
N ILE A 41 13.58 -9.44 6.64
CA ILE A 41 12.33 -10.23 6.65
C ILE A 41 11.18 -9.34 7.17
N PRO A 42 10.75 -8.34 6.39
CA PRO A 42 9.65 -7.46 6.79
C PRO A 42 8.29 -8.05 6.42
N ASN A 43 7.21 -7.55 7.06
CA ASN A 43 5.86 -7.93 6.62
C ASN A 43 4.74 -6.91 6.92
N CYS A 44 4.98 -5.75 7.51
CA CYS A 44 3.92 -4.80 7.85
C CYS A 44 4.25 -3.38 7.38
N ASP A 45 3.24 -2.52 7.40
CA ASP A 45 3.15 -1.19 6.78
C ASP A 45 4.40 -0.32 6.94
N LYS A 46 4.92 -0.20 8.16
CA LYS A 46 6.07 0.67 8.50
C LYS A 46 7.37 -0.11 8.61
N ILE A 47 7.28 -1.42 8.80
CA ILE A 47 8.45 -2.32 8.90
C ILE A 47 9.15 -2.41 7.55
N VAL A 48 8.38 -2.61 6.47
CA VAL A 48 8.94 -2.72 5.11
C VAL A 48 9.73 -1.47 4.72
N PRO A 49 9.13 -0.26 4.73
CA PRO A 49 9.87 0.94 4.36
C PRO A 49 11.00 1.28 5.35
N GLY A 50 10.83 1.06 6.65
CA GLY A 50 11.89 1.28 7.64
C GLY A 50 13.12 0.41 7.39
N MET A 51 12.92 -0.85 7.01
CA MET A 51 14.02 -1.75 6.64
C MET A 51 14.67 -1.36 5.31
N ILE A 52 13.90 -0.87 4.31
CA ILE A 52 14.48 -0.38 3.04
C ILE A 52 15.30 0.89 3.29
N MET A 53 14.81 1.81 4.13
CA MET A 53 15.58 2.99 4.56
C MET A 53 16.90 2.58 5.22
N ALA A 54 16.88 1.60 6.12
CA ALA A 54 18.10 1.07 6.75
C ALA A 54 19.05 0.44 5.73
N ALA A 55 18.56 -0.32 4.76
CA ALA A 55 19.36 -0.89 3.69
C ALA A 55 20.03 0.21 2.85
N ALA A 56 19.30 1.29 2.52
CA ALA A 56 19.84 2.45 1.81
C ALA A 56 20.89 3.19 2.64
N ARG A 57 20.64 3.41 3.93
CA ARG A 57 21.54 4.13 4.85
C ARG A 57 22.84 3.38 5.04
N MET A 58 22.78 2.09 5.31
CA MET A 58 23.95 1.24 5.53
C MET A 58 24.72 0.91 4.26
N ASN A 59 24.03 0.84 3.13
CA ASN A 59 24.57 0.54 1.81
C ASN A 59 25.47 -0.72 1.77
N LEU A 60 25.02 -1.78 2.42
CA LEU A 60 25.64 -3.10 2.35
C LEU A 60 24.89 -3.99 1.33
N PRO A 61 25.51 -5.12 0.87
CA PRO A 61 24.77 -6.14 0.15
C PRO A 61 23.53 -6.55 0.91
N SER A 62 22.36 -6.34 0.31
CA SER A 62 21.07 -6.45 0.99
C SER A 62 20.05 -7.14 0.10
N ILE A 63 19.24 -8.03 0.69
CA ILE A 63 18.14 -8.68 0.02
C ILE A 63 16.95 -8.80 0.95
N PHE A 64 15.76 -8.75 0.37
CA PHE A 64 14.49 -8.82 1.11
C PHE A 64 13.73 -10.10 0.78
N VAL A 65 13.12 -10.69 1.80
CA VAL A 65 12.10 -11.71 1.66
C VAL A 65 10.91 -11.34 2.54
N SER A 66 9.77 -11.03 1.93
CA SER A 66 8.55 -10.73 2.68
C SER A 66 8.08 -11.95 3.48
N GLY A 67 7.46 -11.72 4.63
CA GLY A 67 6.75 -12.77 5.36
C GLY A 67 5.54 -13.33 4.60
N GLY A 68 5.05 -12.59 3.63
CA GLY A 68 3.93 -12.98 2.76
C GLY A 68 2.55 -12.55 3.28
N PRO A 69 1.57 -12.41 2.39
CA PRO A 69 0.19 -12.09 2.73
C PRO A 69 -0.54 -13.29 3.35
N MET A 70 -1.58 -13.00 4.14
CA MET A 70 -2.55 -14.00 4.56
C MET A 70 -3.53 -14.34 3.44
N ASN A 71 -4.19 -15.48 3.54
CA ASN A 71 -5.33 -15.80 2.70
C ASN A 71 -6.55 -14.93 3.06
N PRO A 72 -7.43 -14.58 2.11
CA PRO A 72 -8.71 -13.97 2.45
C PRO A 72 -9.58 -14.93 3.28
N GLY A 73 -10.37 -14.36 4.17
CA GLY A 73 -11.36 -15.09 4.94
C GLY A 73 -12.61 -15.43 4.15
N ARG A 74 -13.56 -16.09 4.82
CA ARG A 74 -14.88 -16.38 4.26
C ARG A 74 -15.96 -16.16 5.31
N VAL A 75 -16.93 -15.31 4.99
CA VAL A 75 -18.12 -15.05 5.80
C VAL A 75 -19.34 -15.22 4.90
N GLN A 76 -20.28 -16.04 5.30
CA GLN A 76 -21.50 -16.34 4.52
C GLN A 76 -21.22 -16.68 3.04
N GLY A 77 -20.14 -17.44 2.78
CA GLY A 77 -19.75 -17.86 1.43
C GLY A 77 -18.99 -16.81 0.61
N LYS A 78 -18.91 -15.56 1.04
CA LYS A 78 -18.15 -14.49 0.39
C LYS A 78 -16.72 -14.45 0.91
N ARG A 79 -15.77 -14.13 0.04
CA ARG A 79 -14.39 -13.82 0.47
C ARG A 79 -14.37 -12.45 1.13
N VAL A 80 -13.64 -12.36 2.23
CA VAL A 80 -13.53 -11.14 3.03
C VAL A 80 -12.09 -10.92 3.47
N GLY A 81 -11.73 -9.65 3.68
CA GLY A 81 -10.46 -9.23 4.25
C GLY A 81 -10.66 -8.43 5.53
N TYR A 82 -9.60 -7.78 5.95
CA TYR A 82 -9.58 -7.02 7.19
C TYR A 82 -10.53 -5.81 7.19
N ASN A 83 -10.67 -5.10 6.06
CA ASN A 83 -11.54 -3.92 5.95
C ASN A 83 -13.03 -4.25 6.13
N GLU A 84 -13.47 -5.43 5.68
CA GLU A 84 -14.87 -5.86 5.79
C GLU A 84 -15.32 -6.01 7.24
N ILE A 85 -14.40 -6.24 8.20
CA ILE A 85 -14.74 -6.25 9.64
C ILE A 85 -15.26 -4.87 10.06
N TYR A 86 -14.55 -3.79 9.65
CA TYR A 86 -14.95 -2.42 10.01
C TYR A 86 -16.22 -1.97 9.31
N GLU A 87 -16.44 -2.42 8.08
CA GLU A 87 -17.70 -2.21 7.37
C GLU A 87 -18.85 -2.93 8.09
N ALA A 88 -18.62 -4.16 8.57
CA ALA A 88 -19.58 -4.93 9.36
C ALA A 88 -19.94 -4.23 10.70
N ILE A 89 -18.98 -3.59 11.36
CA ILE A 89 -19.25 -2.75 12.55
C ILE A 89 -20.21 -1.61 12.20
N GLY A 90 -20.03 -0.95 11.06
CA GLY A 90 -20.95 0.09 10.56
C GLY A 90 -22.35 -0.46 10.28
N GLN A 91 -22.44 -1.64 9.66
CA GLN A 91 -23.71 -2.33 9.39
C GLN A 91 -24.40 -2.77 10.68
N TYR A 92 -23.64 -3.26 11.64
CA TYR A 92 -24.15 -3.61 12.97
C TYR A 92 -24.73 -2.39 13.69
N SER A 93 -24.03 -1.26 13.67
CA SER A 93 -24.50 -0.01 14.28
C SER A 93 -25.81 0.52 13.67
N ASN A 94 -26.12 0.14 12.44
CA ASN A 94 -27.36 0.47 11.75
C ASN A 94 -28.47 -0.59 11.93
N GLY A 95 -28.19 -1.69 12.64
CA GLY A 95 -29.11 -2.81 12.79
C GLY A 95 -29.33 -3.64 11.50
N THR A 96 -28.42 -3.50 10.50
CA THR A 96 -28.50 -4.25 9.24
C THR A 96 -28.06 -5.71 9.42
N ILE A 97 -27.13 -5.96 10.35
CA ILE A 97 -26.66 -7.30 10.74
C ILE A 97 -26.80 -7.48 12.27
N GLY A 98 -26.93 -8.72 12.71
CA GLY A 98 -26.99 -9.09 14.13
C GLY A 98 -25.65 -9.53 14.69
N ASP A 99 -25.64 -9.86 16.00
CA ASP A 99 -24.45 -10.29 16.75
C ASP A 99 -23.79 -11.53 16.13
N ASP A 100 -24.59 -12.47 15.65
CA ASP A 100 -24.14 -13.72 15.03
C ASP A 100 -23.32 -13.48 13.77
N VAL A 101 -23.75 -12.55 12.92
CA VAL A 101 -23.05 -12.20 11.68
C VAL A 101 -21.76 -11.41 11.99
N LEU A 102 -21.81 -10.47 12.94
CA LEU A 102 -20.62 -9.73 13.37
C LEU A 102 -19.56 -10.69 13.94
N LEU A 103 -19.97 -11.63 14.79
CA LEU A 103 -19.08 -12.65 15.33
C LEU A 103 -18.50 -13.57 14.24
N ASP A 104 -19.25 -13.86 13.17
CA ASP A 104 -18.75 -14.62 12.02
C ASP A 104 -17.62 -13.85 11.31
N TYR A 105 -17.72 -12.51 11.14
CA TYR A 105 -16.63 -11.67 10.64
C TYR A 105 -15.40 -11.68 11.55
N GLU A 106 -15.60 -11.51 12.86
CA GLU A 106 -14.49 -11.51 13.84
C GLU A 106 -13.70 -12.82 13.80
N ASN A 107 -14.38 -13.96 13.66
CA ASN A 107 -13.76 -15.28 13.68
C ASN A 107 -13.08 -15.65 12.35
N ASN A 108 -13.54 -15.13 11.21
CA ASN A 108 -13.17 -15.69 9.91
C ASN A 108 -12.53 -14.72 8.92
N ALA A 109 -12.51 -13.40 9.17
CA ALA A 109 -11.97 -12.43 8.20
C ALA A 109 -10.45 -12.50 8.03
N CYS A 110 -9.71 -12.93 9.07
CA CYS A 110 -8.24 -13.03 9.06
C CYS A 110 -7.79 -14.47 9.40
N PRO A 111 -7.96 -15.44 8.49
CA PRO A 111 -7.90 -16.87 8.82
C PRO A 111 -6.49 -17.45 8.97
N THR A 112 -5.45 -16.76 8.47
CA THR A 112 -4.07 -17.30 8.46
C THR A 112 -3.06 -16.24 8.92
N CYS A 113 -1.83 -16.67 9.22
CA CYS A 113 -0.74 -15.72 9.42
C CYS A 113 -0.37 -15.02 8.11
N GLY A 114 0.29 -13.86 8.22
CA GLY A 114 0.74 -13.06 7.10
C GLY A 114 0.37 -11.58 7.26
N SER A 115 0.74 -10.76 6.29
CA SER A 115 0.20 -9.41 6.12
C SER A 115 -1.27 -9.48 5.67
N CYS A 116 -1.95 -8.33 5.64
CA CYS A 116 -3.34 -8.29 5.20
C CYS A 116 -3.54 -8.94 3.81
N SER A 117 -4.74 -9.48 3.53
CA SER A 117 -5.04 -10.18 2.27
C SER A 117 -5.27 -9.26 1.06
N GLY A 118 -5.52 -7.95 1.29
CA GLY A 118 -5.76 -6.95 0.23
C GLY A 118 -4.50 -6.16 -0.13
N MET A 119 -4.63 -5.25 -1.13
CA MET A 119 -3.58 -4.31 -1.54
C MET A 119 -3.56 -3.09 -0.61
N TYR A 120 -3.33 -3.35 0.68
CA TYR A 120 -3.11 -2.33 1.69
C TYR A 120 -1.63 -1.97 1.75
N THR A 121 -1.22 -1.09 2.67
CA THR A 121 0.14 -0.56 2.68
C THR A 121 1.21 -1.64 2.81
N ALA A 122 1.00 -2.66 3.64
CA ALA A 122 1.95 -3.77 3.81
C ALA A 122 2.25 -4.49 2.49
N ASN A 123 1.20 -4.95 1.78
CA ASN A 123 1.37 -5.64 0.51
C ASN A 123 1.82 -4.69 -0.61
N SER A 124 1.36 -3.44 -0.61
CA SER A 124 1.87 -2.41 -1.53
C SER A 124 3.38 -2.29 -1.40
N MET A 125 3.90 -2.08 -0.19
CA MET A 125 5.34 -1.94 0.03
C MET A 125 6.13 -3.23 -0.24
N ASN A 126 5.57 -4.41 0.06
CA ASN A 126 6.19 -5.69 -0.31
C ASN A 126 6.29 -5.86 -1.83
N CYS A 127 5.24 -5.50 -2.57
CA CYS A 127 5.23 -5.51 -4.03
C CYS A 127 6.21 -4.50 -4.61
N LEU A 128 6.30 -3.29 -4.02
CA LEU A 128 7.24 -2.27 -4.46
C LEU A 128 8.70 -2.62 -4.13
N THR A 129 8.96 -3.33 -3.02
CA THR A 129 10.29 -3.89 -2.73
C THR A 129 10.75 -4.83 -3.86
N GLU A 130 9.81 -5.63 -4.37
CA GLU A 130 10.07 -6.48 -5.53
C GLU A 130 10.26 -5.67 -6.81
N ALA A 131 9.47 -4.61 -7.03
CA ALA A 131 9.56 -3.75 -8.22
C ALA A 131 10.83 -2.89 -8.24
N ILE A 132 11.31 -2.40 -7.09
CA ILE A 132 12.62 -1.75 -6.95
C ILE A 132 13.73 -2.72 -7.35
N GLY A 133 13.55 -4.02 -7.11
CA GLY A 133 14.54 -5.04 -7.41
C GLY A 133 15.29 -5.57 -6.18
N LEU A 134 14.84 -5.27 -4.97
CA LEU A 134 15.48 -5.67 -3.71
C LEU A 134 15.09 -7.06 -3.22
N SER A 135 14.11 -7.72 -3.85
CA SER A 135 13.68 -9.07 -3.49
C SER A 135 13.55 -9.99 -4.70
N MET A 136 13.55 -11.28 -4.45
CA MET A 136 13.33 -12.29 -5.49
C MET A 136 11.91 -12.19 -6.07
N PRO A 137 11.69 -12.60 -7.33
CA PRO A 137 10.36 -12.68 -7.92
C PRO A 137 9.35 -13.44 -7.05
N LYS A 138 8.10 -12.94 -6.98
CA LYS A 138 7.01 -13.42 -6.13
C LYS A 138 7.16 -13.13 -4.63
N SER A 139 8.23 -12.49 -4.19
CA SER A 139 8.38 -12.14 -2.79
C SER A 139 7.25 -11.26 -2.27
N GLY A 140 6.72 -10.35 -3.10
CA GLY A 140 5.64 -9.45 -2.70
C GLY A 140 4.25 -10.11 -2.61
N THR A 141 4.03 -11.23 -3.31
CA THR A 141 2.66 -11.78 -3.49
C THR A 141 2.46 -13.21 -2.99
N GLU A 142 3.52 -14.01 -2.85
CA GLU A 142 3.40 -15.40 -2.39
C GLU A 142 2.81 -15.49 -0.97
N PRO A 143 1.73 -16.27 -0.74
CA PRO A 143 1.13 -16.38 0.58
C PRO A 143 2.07 -16.91 1.66
N ALA A 144 1.92 -16.40 2.89
CA ALA A 144 2.77 -16.75 4.03
C ALA A 144 2.74 -18.25 4.38
N VAL A 145 1.59 -18.90 4.20
CA VAL A 145 1.36 -20.31 4.57
C VAL A 145 1.82 -21.30 3.50
N ASN A 146 2.16 -20.84 2.31
CA ASN A 146 2.53 -21.73 1.20
C ASN A 146 3.94 -22.30 1.34
N ALA A 147 4.14 -23.53 0.89
CA ALA A 147 5.46 -24.14 0.82
C ALA A 147 6.44 -23.38 -0.11
N ALA A 148 5.90 -22.69 -1.13
CA ALA A 148 6.68 -21.82 -2.01
C ALA A 148 7.37 -20.68 -1.26
N ARG A 149 6.74 -20.11 -0.21
CA ARG A 149 7.34 -19.09 0.66
C ARG A 149 8.63 -19.58 1.31
N ARG A 150 8.66 -20.84 1.77
CA ARG A 150 9.87 -21.43 2.39
C ARG A 150 10.98 -21.65 1.38
N ARG A 151 10.64 -22.07 0.14
CA ARG A 151 11.63 -22.21 -0.95
C ARG A 151 12.22 -20.86 -1.31
N LEU A 152 11.38 -19.84 -1.42
CA LEU A 152 11.80 -18.47 -1.70
C LEU A 152 12.75 -17.93 -0.62
N ALA A 153 12.48 -18.20 0.66
CA ALA A 153 13.38 -17.83 1.75
C ALA A 153 14.75 -18.52 1.64
N LYS A 154 14.76 -19.81 1.26
CA LYS A 154 16.01 -20.53 1.01
C LYS A 154 16.80 -19.93 -0.16
N GLU A 155 16.15 -19.70 -1.30
CA GLU A 155 16.75 -19.07 -2.49
C GLU A 155 17.30 -17.67 -2.16
N THR A 156 16.59 -16.90 -1.33
CA THR A 156 17.03 -15.59 -0.84
C THR A 156 18.33 -15.71 -0.01
N GLY A 157 18.42 -16.73 0.86
CA GLY A 157 19.62 -16.99 1.66
C GLY A 157 20.83 -17.44 0.80
N GLU A 158 20.60 -18.17 -0.27
CA GLU A 158 21.64 -18.51 -1.25
C GLU A 158 22.07 -17.25 -2.04
N ARG A 159 21.12 -16.41 -2.43
CA ARG A 159 21.38 -15.23 -3.25
C ARG A 159 22.15 -14.14 -2.52
N ILE A 160 21.95 -13.92 -1.21
CA ILE A 160 22.72 -12.90 -0.47
C ILE A 160 24.23 -13.20 -0.49
N VAL A 161 24.63 -14.46 -0.44
CA VAL A 161 26.05 -14.85 -0.52
C VAL A 161 26.66 -14.42 -1.86
N GLU A 162 25.92 -14.56 -2.95
CA GLU A 162 26.38 -14.10 -4.28
C GLU A 162 26.42 -12.59 -4.38
N LEU A 163 25.48 -11.86 -3.76
CA LEU A 163 25.51 -10.38 -3.71
C LEU A 163 26.74 -9.89 -2.96
N VAL A 164 27.11 -10.54 -1.84
CA VAL A 164 28.34 -10.23 -1.08
C VAL A 164 29.58 -10.46 -1.94
N LYS A 165 29.70 -11.62 -2.62
CA LYS A 165 30.83 -11.91 -3.52
C LYS A 165 30.96 -10.92 -4.66
N GLN A 166 29.85 -10.45 -5.20
CA GLN A 166 29.77 -9.48 -6.30
C GLN A 166 29.89 -8.02 -5.83
N ASN A 167 29.84 -7.79 -4.53
CA ASN A 167 29.78 -6.47 -3.90
C ASN A 167 28.64 -5.60 -4.45
N ILE A 168 27.47 -6.22 -4.67
CA ILE A 168 26.25 -5.50 -5.09
C ILE A 168 25.53 -5.00 -3.84
N CYS A 169 25.59 -3.70 -3.60
CA CYS A 169 25.03 -3.03 -2.44
C CYS A 169 23.62 -2.47 -2.69
N ALA A 170 22.94 -2.06 -1.62
CA ALA A 170 21.58 -1.57 -1.69
C ALA A 170 21.42 -0.36 -2.66
N LYS A 171 22.35 0.60 -2.65
CA LYS A 171 22.29 1.79 -3.52
C LYS A 171 22.62 1.51 -4.99
N ASP A 172 23.24 0.38 -5.32
CA ASP A 172 23.40 -0.04 -6.71
C ASP A 172 22.05 -0.42 -7.33
N ILE A 173 21.07 -0.77 -6.49
CA ILE A 173 19.72 -1.16 -6.86
C ILE A 173 18.72 -0.02 -6.60
N ILE A 174 18.81 0.71 -5.49
CA ILE A 174 17.91 1.83 -5.19
C ILE A 174 18.35 3.06 -5.99
N THR A 175 18.17 3.00 -7.29
CA THR A 175 18.49 4.10 -8.22
C THR A 175 17.22 4.84 -8.65
N LYS A 176 17.37 6.05 -9.23
CA LYS A 176 16.22 6.80 -9.77
C LYS A 176 15.42 5.93 -10.77
N LYS A 177 16.10 5.17 -11.64
CA LYS A 177 15.44 4.29 -12.63
C LYS A 177 14.62 3.17 -11.96
N ASN A 178 15.17 2.50 -10.95
CA ASN A 178 14.48 1.45 -10.22
C ASN A 178 13.28 2.03 -9.44
N MET A 179 13.45 3.20 -8.82
CA MET A 179 12.36 3.88 -8.13
C MET A 179 11.25 4.32 -9.09
N MET A 180 11.60 4.79 -10.30
CA MET A 180 10.61 5.11 -11.34
C MET A 180 9.89 3.87 -11.86
N ASN A 181 10.55 2.70 -11.93
CA ASN A 181 9.90 1.42 -12.22
C ASN A 181 8.94 1.00 -11.10
N ALA A 182 9.33 1.21 -9.84
CA ALA A 182 8.45 0.96 -8.70
C ALA A 182 7.22 1.87 -8.72
N LEU A 183 7.39 3.16 -9.02
CA LEU A 183 6.27 4.10 -9.20
C LEU A 183 5.34 3.69 -10.35
N ALA A 184 5.87 3.25 -11.49
CA ALA A 184 5.03 2.71 -12.56
C ALA A 184 4.24 1.48 -12.10
N THR A 185 4.87 0.59 -11.34
CA THR A 185 4.21 -0.59 -10.77
C THR A 185 3.14 -0.19 -9.75
N ASP A 186 3.43 0.78 -8.88
CA ASP A 186 2.52 1.35 -7.89
C ASP A 186 1.21 1.87 -8.54
N MET A 187 1.37 2.66 -9.62
CA MET A 187 0.26 3.20 -10.40
C MET A 187 -0.55 2.09 -11.08
N ALA A 188 0.14 1.09 -11.64
CA ALA A 188 -0.50 -0.01 -12.36
C ALA A 188 -1.32 -0.96 -11.47
N ILE A 189 -0.89 -1.20 -10.23
CA ILE A 189 -1.62 -2.07 -9.29
C ILE A 189 -2.64 -1.32 -8.41
N GLY A 190 -2.70 0.00 -8.50
CA GLY A 190 -3.57 0.83 -7.66
C GLY A 190 -3.29 0.63 -6.17
N ALA A 191 -2.03 0.78 -5.77
CA ALA A 191 -1.56 0.52 -4.42
C ALA A 191 -2.11 1.50 -3.36
N SER A 192 -1.62 1.42 -2.15
CA SER A 192 -2.00 2.33 -1.06
C SER A 192 -1.45 3.74 -1.28
N SER A 193 -2.23 4.78 -0.96
CA SER A 193 -1.74 6.18 -0.96
C SER A 193 -0.53 6.40 -0.03
N ASN A 194 -0.34 5.56 0.97
CA ASN A 194 0.83 5.61 1.86
C ASN A 194 2.16 5.29 1.15
N THR A 195 2.14 4.66 -0.03
CA THR A 195 3.36 4.38 -0.80
C THR A 195 4.07 5.67 -1.22
N VAL A 196 3.34 6.73 -1.52
CA VAL A 196 3.91 8.05 -1.84
C VAL A 196 4.80 8.54 -0.69
N LEU A 197 4.27 8.52 0.55
CA LEU A 197 5.03 8.91 1.74
C LEU A 197 6.28 8.03 1.94
N HIS A 198 6.14 6.72 1.73
CA HIS A 198 7.23 5.78 1.99
C HIS A 198 8.30 5.79 0.90
N LEU A 199 7.91 5.91 -0.37
CA LEU A 199 8.87 5.98 -1.48
C LEU A 199 9.70 7.27 -1.43
N LEU A 200 9.09 8.40 -1.05
CA LEU A 200 9.82 9.65 -0.85
C LEU A 200 10.84 9.53 0.30
N ALA A 201 10.48 8.91 1.42
CA ALA A 201 11.40 8.67 2.53
C ALA A 201 12.57 7.74 2.14
N ILE A 202 12.28 6.66 1.40
CA ILE A 202 13.31 5.75 0.88
C ILE A 202 14.24 6.47 -0.10
N ALA A 203 13.68 7.28 -1.01
CA ALA A 203 14.44 8.07 -1.96
C ALA A 203 15.39 9.04 -1.24
N HIS A 204 14.88 9.73 -0.20
CA HIS A 204 15.68 10.62 0.64
C HIS A 204 16.88 9.90 1.28
N GLU A 205 16.66 8.75 1.93
CA GLU A 205 17.75 7.95 2.56
C GLU A 205 18.75 7.41 1.53
N ALA A 206 18.29 7.09 0.34
CA ALA A 206 19.16 6.63 -0.74
C ALA A 206 19.95 7.76 -1.41
N GLY A 207 19.56 9.03 -1.21
CA GLY A 207 20.08 10.18 -1.93
C GLY A 207 19.57 10.26 -3.38
N VAL A 208 18.38 9.73 -3.63
CA VAL A 208 17.71 9.72 -4.94
C VAL A 208 16.69 10.86 -4.98
N ASP A 209 16.83 11.75 -5.96
CA ASP A 209 15.92 12.88 -6.15
C ASP A 209 14.62 12.43 -6.85
N ILE A 210 13.52 12.39 -6.08
CA ILE A 210 12.14 12.13 -6.53
C ILE A 210 11.23 13.17 -5.89
N SER A 211 10.42 13.82 -6.72
CA SER A 211 9.45 14.83 -6.31
C SER A 211 8.00 14.32 -6.44
N LEU A 212 7.06 15.08 -5.88
CA LEU A 212 5.63 14.86 -6.13
C LEU A 212 5.25 15.03 -7.60
N ASP A 213 5.94 15.91 -8.32
CA ASP A 213 5.76 16.09 -9.77
C ASP A 213 6.20 14.84 -10.55
N ASP A 214 7.31 14.20 -10.16
CA ASP A 214 7.73 12.92 -10.74
C ASP A 214 6.64 11.85 -10.55
N ILE A 215 6.02 11.80 -9.36
CA ILE A 215 4.95 10.87 -9.04
C ILE A 215 3.69 11.16 -9.86
N ASP A 216 3.28 12.42 -9.94
CA ASP A 216 2.10 12.84 -10.71
C ASP A 216 2.27 12.56 -12.21
N ASN A 217 3.44 12.92 -12.76
CA ASN A 217 3.77 12.64 -14.15
C ASN A 217 3.79 11.14 -14.43
N LYS A 218 4.34 10.34 -13.51
CA LYS A 218 4.35 8.88 -13.65
C LYS A 218 2.93 8.32 -13.59
N SER A 219 2.07 8.84 -12.72
CA SER A 219 0.66 8.45 -12.64
C SER A 219 -0.08 8.74 -13.95
N LYS A 220 0.04 9.96 -14.48
CA LYS A 220 -0.60 10.35 -15.75
C LYS A 220 -0.15 9.51 -16.94
N ALA A 221 1.09 9.01 -16.90
CA ALA A 221 1.71 8.27 -18.00
C ALA A 221 1.55 6.75 -17.89
N THR A 222 1.09 6.19 -16.77
CA THR A 222 1.06 4.75 -16.52
C THR A 222 -0.36 4.25 -16.36
N PRO A 223 -0.83 3.29 -17.17
CA PRO A 223 -2.19 2.76 -17.05
C PRO A 223 -2.36 1.90 -15.79
N GLN A 224 -3.55 1.94 -15.20
CA GLN A 224 -3.91 0.99 -14.14
C GLN A 224 -4.30 -0.35 -14.75
N LEU A 225 -3.55 -1.40 -14.40
CA LEU A 225 -3.70 -2.75 -14.95
C LEU A 225 -4.38 -3.72 -13.98
N SER A 226 -4.36 -3.45 -12.67
CA SER A 226 -5.01 -4.29 -11.66
C SER A 226 -5.78 -3.44 -10.66
N LYS A 227 -6.85 -4.01 -10.14
CA LYS A 227 -7.68 -3.39 -9.10
C LYS A 227 -7.99 -4.45 -8.05
N LEU A 228 -7.34 -4.34 -6.88
CA LEU A 228 -7.43 -5.33 -5.82
C LEU A 228 -8.25 -4.81 -4.62
N ASN A 229 -8.63 -5.71 -3.72
CA ASN A 229 -9.24 -5.35 -2.44
C ASN A 229 -8.36 -4.29 -1.71
N PRO A 230 -8.94 -3.21 -1.16
CA PRO A 230 -10.35 -3.00 -0.88
C PRO A 230 -11.16 -2.42 -2.06
N ALA A 231 -10.54 -2.08 -3.19
CA ALA A 231 -11.21 -1.45 -4.32
C ALA A 231 -12.00 -2.46 -5.23
N SER A 232 -11.82 -3.75 -5.03
CA SER A 232 -12.53 -4.85 -5.70
C SER A 232 -12.53 -6.11 -4.83
N ASP A 233 -13.13 -7.20 -5.32
CA ASP A 233 -13.14 -8.51 -4.65
C ASP A 233 -11.95 -9.42 -5.05
N ILE A 234 -10.94 -8.85 -5.70
CA ILE A 234 -9.69 -9.54 -6.08
C ILE A 234 -8.67 -9.33 -4.96
N PHE A 235 -8.10 -10.41 -4.44
CA PHE A 235 -7.13 -10.39 -3.36
C PHE A 235 -5.69 -10.55 -3.87
N ILE A 236 -4.72 -10.33 -3.01
CA ILE A 236 -3.29 -10.45 -3.37
C ILE A 236 -2.92 -11.88 -3.80
N THR A 237 -3.61 -12.88 -3.26
CA THR A 237 -3.46 -14.30 -3.66
C THR A 237 -3.84 -14.52 -5.11
N ASP A 238 -4.90 -13.88 -5.59
CA ASP A 238 -5.34 -13.99 -6.98
C ASP A 238 -4.29 -13.37 -7.93
N LEU A 239 -3.71 -12.23 -7.54
CA LEU A 239 -2.60 -11.63 -8.30
C LEU A 239 -1.38 -12.57 -8.34
N ASN A 240 -1.05 -13.24 -7.23
CA ASN A 240 0.04 -14.23 -7.18
C ASN A 240 -0.18 -15.38 -8.17
N ASP A 241 -1.41 -15.87 -8.27
CA ASP A 241 -1.76 -17.03 -9.09
C ASP A 241 -1.58 -16.75 -10.59
N VAL A 242 -1.80 -15.51 -11.04
CA VAL A 242 -1.60 -15.09 -12.44
C VAL A 242 -0.20 -14.55 -12.72
N GLY A 243 0.76 -14.71 -11.77
CA GLY A 243 2.18 -14.40 -11.99
C GLY A 243 2.74 -13.27 -11.15
N GLY A 244 1.92 -12.57 -10.36
CA GLY A 244 2.35 -11.55 -9.42
C GLY A 244 2.94 -10.31 -10.08
N ILE A 245 3.80 -9.63 -9.34
CA ILE A 245 4.37 -8.34 -9.75
C ILE A 245 5.22 -8.44 -11.02
N GLN A 246 5.92 -9.56 -11.26
CA GLN A 246 6.71 -9.68 -12.49
C GLN A 246 5.84 -9.73 -13.75
N SER A 247 4.63 -10.27 -13.68
CA SER A 247 3.68 -10.23 -14.81
C SER A 247 3.14 -8.82 -15.06
N VAL A 248 2.90 -8.04 -14.01
CA VAL A 248 2.54 -6.61 -14.13
C VAL A 248 3.69 -5.84 -14.79
N ILE A 249 4.93 -6.00 -14.30
CA ILE A 249 6.10 -5.31 -14.86
C ILE A 249 6.36 -5.75 -16.30
N LYS A 250 6.13 -7.02 -16.64
CA LYS A 250 6.24 -7.52 -18.02
C LYS A 250 5.27 -6.80 -18.94
N GLU A 251 4.05 -6.60 -18.51
CA GLU A 251 3.04 -5.88 -19.29
C GLU A 251 3.39 -4.39 -19.42
N LEU A 252 3.84 -3.75 -18.33
CA LEU A 252 4.32 -2.38 -18.35
C LEU A 252 5.55 -2.20 -19.27
N ALA A 253 6.42 -3.21 -19.37
CA ALA A 253 7.57 -3.20 -20.28
C ALA A 253 7.13 -3.21 -21.74
N LYS A 254 6.08 -3.95 -22.10
CA LYS A 254 5.51 -3.91 -23.47
C LYS A 254 4.98 -2.53 -23.82
N GLY A 255 4.38 -1.82 -22.84
CA GLY A 255 3.91 -0.44 -22.99
C GLY A 255 5.00 0.63 -22.92
N GLY A 256 6.26 0.26 -22.65
CA GLY A 256 7.37 1.22 -22.53
C GLY A 256 7.38 2.04 -21.23
N HIS A 257 6.66 1.59 -20.18
CA HIS A 257 6.51 2.33 -18.92
C HIS A 257 7.63 2.08 -17.92
N VAL A 258 8.47 1.05 -18.12
CA VAL A 258 9.56 0.64 -17.22
C VAL A 258 10.87 0.42 -17.99
N ASP A 259 11.99 0.70 -17.32
CA ASP A 259 13.34 0.41 -17.81
C ASP A 259 13.74 -1.01 -17.38
N THR A 260 13.82 -1.93 -18.33
CA THR A 260 14.16 -3.34 -18.08
C THR A 260 15.65 -3.60 -17.93
N SER A 261 16.51 -2.64 -18.23
CA SER A 261 17.98 -2.77 -18.13
C SER A 261 18.51 -2.63 -16.70
N VAL A 262 17.67 -2.19 -15.75
CA VAL A 262 18.08 -1.92 -14.38
C VAL A 262 18.55 -3.18 -13.65
N LEU A 263 19.57 -3.01 -12.80
CA LEU A 263 20.09 -4.06 -11.92
C LEU A 263 19.10 -4.37 -10.79
N THR A 264 19.01 -5.64 -10.43
CA THR A 264 18.23 -6.14 -9.29
C THR A 264 19.04 -7.20 -8.54
N VAL A 265 18.56 -7.63 -7.38
CA VAL A 265 19.16 -8.76 -6.65
C VAL A 265 19.15 -10.07 -7.46
N ALA A 266 18.35 -10.19 -8.50
CA ALA A 266 18.18 -11.40 -9.31
C ALA A 266 18.56 -11.21 -10.79
N GLY A 267 19.62 -10.45 -11.06
CA GLY A 267 20.04 -10.07 -12.41
C GLY A 267 19.39 -8.78 -12.87
N THR A 268 19.19 -8.60 -14.17
CA THR A 268 18.47 -7.43 -14.70
C THR A 268 16.95 -7.61 -14.55
N GLN A 269 16.21 -6.50 -14.63
CA GLN A 269 14.74 -6.60 -14.66
C GLN A 269 14.27 -7.36 -15.90
N ALA A 270 14.99 -7.29 -17.02
CA ALA A 270 14.69 -8.09 -18.22
C ALA A 270 14.77 -9.60 -17.95
N ASP A 271 15.81 -10.07 -17.21
CA ASP A 271 15.96 -11.48 -16.85
C ASP A 271 14.80 -11.99 -15.98
N ARG A 272 14.28 -11.13 -15.09
CA ARG A 272 13.18 -11.45 -14.19
C ARG A 272 11.86 -11.62 -14.94
N ILE A 273 11.52 -10.65 -15.80
CA ILE A 273 10.26 -10.68 -16.56
C ILE A 273 10.24 -11.71 -17.68
N ALA A 274 11.42 -12.15 -18.17
CA ALA A 274 11.50 -13.20 -19.18
C ALA A 274 10.82 -14.50 -18.73
N LYS A 275 10.89 -14.82 -17.44
CA LYS A 275 10.31 -16.02 -16.82
C LYS A 275 8.87 -15.82 -16.35
N ALA A 276 8.37 -14.60 -16.33
CA ALA A 276 7.02 -14.28 -15.87
C ALA A 276 5.96 -14.65 -16.92
N PRO A 277 4.77 -15.11 -16.51
CA PRO A 277 3.65 -15.27 -17.44
C PRO A 277 3.24 -13.91 -18.03
N ASN A 278 2.48 -13.96 -19.11
CA ASN A 278 1.85 -12.75 -19.67
C ASN A 278 0.65 -12.36 -18.81
N ALA A 279 0.20 -11.11 -18.95
CA ALA A 279 -1.07 -10.66 -18.37
C ALA A 279 -2.21 -11.58 -18.79
N ASP A 280 -3.07 -11.94 -17.85
CA ASP A 280 -4.20 -12.85 -18.06
C ASP A 280 -5.43 -12.16 -18.68
N GLY A 281 -5.43 -10.82 -18.72
CA GLY A 281 -6.50 -9.98 -19.25
C GLY A 281 -7.71 -9.79 -18.30
N THR A 282 -7.66 -10.33 -17.08
CA THR A 282 -8.75 -10.27 -16.11
C THR A 282 -8.32 -9.69 -14.76
N ILE A 283 -7.29 -10.25 -14.14
CA ILE A 283 -6.68 -9.76 -12.90
C ILE A 283 -5.57 -8.75 -13.22
N ILE A 284 -4.75 -9.09 -14.24
CA ILE A 284 -3.77 -8.19 -14.84
C ILE A 284 -4.26 -7.85 -16.25
N HIS A 285 -4.83 -6.68 -16.43
CA HIS A 285 -5.23 -6.15 -17.72
C HIS A 285 -4.01 -5.82 -18.59
N THR A 286 -4.22 -5.71 -19.91
CA THR A 286 -3.15 -5.29 -20.81
C THR A 286 -3.06 -3.78 -20.93
N CYS A 287 -1.89 -3.26 -21.34
CA CYS A 287 -1.72 -1.82 -21.62
C CYS A 287 -2.64 -1.33 -22.75
N GLU A 288 -3.06 -2.24 -23.66
CA GLU A 288 -3.99 -1.94 -24.74
C GLU A 288 -5.45 -1.82 -24.25
N ASN A 289 -5.80 -2.60 -23.20
CA ASN A 289 -7.13 -2.58 -22.60
C ASN A 289 -7.03 -2.46 -21.06
N PRO A 290 -6.54 -1.34 -20.54
CA PRO A 290 -6.36 -1.13 -19.09
C PRO A 290 -7.69 -0.86 -18.39
N ILE A 291 -7.71 -1.02 -17.07
CA ILE A 291 -8.84 -0.59 -16.22
C ILE A 291 -9.02 0.92 -16.33
N ARG A 292 -7.91 1.67 -16.32
CA ARG A 292 -7.84 3.12 -16.52
C ARG A 292 -6.61 3.44 -17.37
N LYS A 293 -6.67 4.53 -18.14
CA LYS A 293 -5.55 5.01 -18.95
C LYS A 293 -4.46 5.71 -18.14
N ASP A 294 -4.78 6.13 -16.92
CA ASP A 294 -3.93 6.74 -15.92
C ASP A 294 -3.78 5.83 -14.68
N GLY A 295 -2.87 6.18 -13.79
CA GLY A 295 -2.56 5.40 -12.60
C GLY A 295 -3.67 5.35 -11.55
N GLY A 296 -3.57 4.41 -10.62
CA GLY A 296 -4.53 4.26 -9.52
C GLY A 296 -4.44 5.33 -8.43
N LEU A 297 -3.33 6.09 -8.39
CA LEU A 297 -3.13 7.21 -7.47
C LEU A 297 -3.00 8.52 -8.26
N ALA A 298 -3.39 9.66 -7.68
CA ALA A 298 -3.15 10.98 -8.24
C ALA A 298 -2.66 11.95 -7.16
N ILE A 299 -1.84 12.91 -7.58
CA ILE A 299 -1.45 14.06 -6.77
C ILE A 299 -2.36 15.22 -7.13
N LEU A 300 -2.98 15.81 -6.13
CA LEU A 300 -3.84 16.99 -6.28
C LEU A 300 -3.16 18.18 -5.64
N SER A 301 -3.34 19.35 -6.23
CA SER A 301 -2.88 20.64 -5.70
C SER A 301 -3.98 21.68 -5.82
N GLY A 302 -4.00 22.66 -4.92
CA GLY A 302 -4.97 23.75 -4.92
C GLY A 302 -4.83 24.58 -3.65
N ASN A 303 -5.69 25.58 -3.50
CA ASN A 303 -5.66 26.52 -2.38
C ASN A 303 -5.87 25.86 -0.99
N LEU A 304 -6.43 24.65 -0.93
CA LEU A 304 -6.56 23.89 0.30
C LEU A 304 -5.31 23.01 0.58
N ALA A 305 -4.60 22.57 -0.46
CA ALA A 305 -3.43 21.72 -0.37
C ALA A 305 -2.36 22.23 -1.34
N GLU A 306 -1.74 23.36 -1.01
CA GLU A 306 -0.73 24.04 -1.85
C GLU A 306 0.52 23.15 -2.07
N ASN A 307 0.90 22.36 -1.06
CA ASN A 307 2.03 21.45 -1.11
C ASN A 307 1.68 20.05 -1.66
N GLY A 308 0.48 19.87 -2.16
CA GLY A 308 0.00 18.62 -2.71
C GLY A 308 -0.76 17.74 -1.72
N SER A 309 -1.57 16.87 -2.27
CA SER A 309 -2.32 15.83 -1.57
C SER A 309 -2.45 14.60 -2.45
N VAL A 310 -2.72 13.45 -1.85
CA VAL A 310 -2.82 12.17 -2.54
C VAL A 310 -4.26 11.68 -2.54
N VAL A 311 -4.74 11.23 -3.68
CA VAL A 311 -6.02 10.53 -3.81
C VAL A 311 -5.82 9.17 -4.47
N LYS A 312 -6.49 8.13 -3.95
CA LYS A 312 -6.58 6.82 -4.60
C LYS A 312 -7.67 6.87 -5.67
N GLN A 313 -7.36 7.55 -6.80
CA GLN A 313 -8.36 7.81 -7.85
C GLN A 313 -8.93 6.53 -8.49
N GLY A 314 -8.16 5.44 -8.53
CA GLY A 314 -8.63 4.14 -9.03
C GLY A 314 -9.77 3.51 -8.21
N ALA A 315 -10.05 4.07 -7.03
CA ALA A 315 -11.15 3.64 -6.18
C ALA A 315 -12.29 4.68 -6.10
N VAL A 316 -12.12 5.89 -6.65
CA VAL A 316 -13.16 6.94 -6.67
C VAL A 316 -14.19 6.61 -7.74
N LYS A 317 -15.49 6.72 -7.41
CA LYS A 317 -16.59 6.59 -8.38
C LYS A 317 -16.57 7.74 -9.38
N PRO A 318 -16.96 7.51 -10.65
CA PRO A 318 -17.01 8.58 -11.66
C PRO A 318 -17.78 9.82 -11.24
N GLU A 319 -18.93 9.64 -10.57
CA GLU A 319 -19.80 10.72 -10.10
C GLU A 319 -19.21 11.56 -8.96
N MET A 320 -18.16 11.06 -8.29
CA MET A 320 -17.44 11.75 -7.20
C MET A 320 -16.10 12.36 -7.63
N MET A 321 -15.73 12.23 -8.91
CA MET A 321 -14.49 12.83 -9.42
C MET A 321 -14.56 14.36 -9.46
N ASP A 322 -15.76 14.91 -9.53
CA ASP A 322 -16.05 16.34 -9.39
C ASP A 322 -17.19 16.49 -8.36
N PHE A 323 -16.85 16.94 -7.14
CA PHE A 323 -17.77 16.99 -6.03
C PHE A 323 -17.75 18.37 -5.36
N THR A 324 -18.94 18.93 -5.17
CA THR A 324 -19.17 20.15 -4.42
C THR A 324 -20.10 19.86 -3.26
N GLY A 325 -19.74 20.29 -2.05
CA GLY A 325 -20.52 20.02 -0.87
C GLY A 325 -20.30 21.01 0.27
N THR A 326 -21.04 20.83 1.36
CA THR A 326 -20.92 21.65 2.56
C THR A 326 -19.87 21.06 3.49
N ALA A 327 -18.83 21.83 3.82
CA ALA A 327 -17.76 21.39 4.72
C ALA A 327 -18.27 21.28 6.16
N LYS A 328 -18.06 20.10 6.77
CA LYS A 328 -18.21 19.85 8.21
C LYS A 328 -16.84 19.51 8.79
N VAL A 329 -16.31 20.42 9.59
CA VAL A 329 -14.93 20.40 10.07
C VAL A 329 -14.88 19.80 11.47
N PHE A 330 -13.96 18.86 11.69
CA PHE A 330 -13.75 18.17 12.95
C PHE A 330 -12.28 18.20 13.37
N ASP A 331 -12.05 18.44 14.65
CA ASP A 331 -10.72 18.42 15.25
C ASP A 331 -10.41 17.00 15.74
N GLY A 332 -9.77 16.21 14.87
CA GLY A 332 -9.38 14.84 15.12
C GLY A 332 -10.38 13.78 14.63
N GLU A 333 -9.88 12.55 14.53
CA GLU A 333 -10.58 11.37 14.01
C GLU A 333 -11.84 11.03 14.79
N GLN A 334 -11.74 11.05 16.15
CA GLN A 334 -12.84 10.59 17.01
C GLN A 334 -14.10 11.44 16.85
N ALA A 335 -13.93 12.78 16.82
CA ALA A 335 -15.06 13.69 16.66
C ALA A 335 -15.80 13.49 15.32
N ALA A 336 -15.03 13.21 14.25
CA ALA A 336 -15.60 12.89 12.94
C ALA A 336 -16.35 11.56 12.96
N CYS A 337 -15.75 10.51 13.55
CA CYS A 337 -16.41 9.21 13.70
C CYS A 337 -17.71 9.32 14.48
N ASP A 338 -17.71 10.01 15.60
CA ASP A 338 -18.92 10.21 16.42
C ASP A 338 -20.02 10.92 15.63
N ALA A 339 -19.66 11.95 14.84
CA ALA A 339 -20.61 12.66 14.00
C ALA A 339 -21.21 11.77 12.88
N ILE A 340 -20.38 10.93 12.24
CA ILE A 340 -20.83 9.98 11.20
C ILE A 340 -21.79 8.94 11.83
N LEU A 341 -21.38 8.31 12.92
CA LEU A 341 -22.15 7.24 13.57
C LEU A 341 -23.49 7.75 14.13
N ASN A 342 -23.52 9.00 14.63
CA ASN A 342 -24.73 9.64 15.17
C ASN A 342 -25.61 10.32 14.09
N ASN A 343 -25.38 10.06 12.80
CA ASN A 343 -26.16 10.59 11.67
C ASN A 343 -26.15 12.14 11.56
N VAL A 344 -25.10 12.80 12.02
CA VAL A 344 -24.90 14.25 11.84
C VAL A 344 -24.45 14.56 10.40
N ILE A 345 -23.77 13.59 9.77
CA ILE A 345 -23.31 13.70 8.38
C ILE A 345 -24.43 13.20 7.46
N ILE A 346 -24.73 13.99 6.45
CA ILE A 346 -25.80 13.74 5.47
C ILE A 346 -25.25 13.79 4.03
N PRO A 347 -25.97 13.25 3.04
CA PRO A 347 -25.62 13.40 1.62
C PRO A 347 -25.34 14.84 1.23
N GLY A 348 -24.25 15.09 0.50
CA GLY A 348 -23.79 16.42 0.08
C GLY A 348 -22.80 17.08 1.04
N ASP A 349 -22.44 16.43 2.14
CA ASP A 349 -21.42 16.95 3.06
C ASP A 349 -19.99 16.61 2.59
N VAL A 350 -19.04 17.47 2.97
CA VAL A 350 -17.60 17.23 2.91
C VAL A 350 -17.08 17.15 4.35
N VAL A 351 -16.74 15.97 4.82
CA VAL A 351 -16.14 15.78 6.14
C VAL A 351 -14.67 16.19 6.06
N VAL A 352 -14.26 17.16 6.89
CA VAL A 352 -12.88 17.64 6.98
C VAL A 352 -12.32 17.30 8.35
N ILE A 353 -11.33 16.40 8.40
CA ILE A 353 -10.64 16.03 9.65
C ILE A 353 -9.29 16.73 9.69
N ARG A 354 -9.08 17.56 10.70
CA ARG A 354 -7.83 18.32 10.87
C ARG A 354 -7.11 17.96 12.17
N TYR A 355 -5.84 18.37 12.27
CA TYR A 355 -4.93 18.09 13.40
C TYR A 355 -4.55 16.61 13.55
N GLU A 356 -4.59 15.84 12.45
CA GLU A 356 -4.07 14.48 12.36
C GLU A 356 -2.85 14.39 11.42
N GLY A 357 -2.40 15.51 10.88
CA GLY A 357 -1.25 15.63 9.99
C GLY A 357 0.10 15.72 10.72
N PRO A 358 1.21 15.86 9.96
CA PRO A 358 2.57 15.82 10.51
C PRO A 358 2.88 16.99 11.46
N LYS A 359 2.19 18.13 11.32
CA LYS A 359 2.40 19.33 12.14
C LYS A 359 1.45 19.44 13.33
N GLY A 360 0.39 18.66 13.42
CA GLY A 360 -0.65 18.80 14.43
C GLY A 360 -1.09 17.51 15.08
N GLY A 361 -0.97 16.40 14.36
CA GLY A 361 -1.39 15.07 14.81
C GLY A 361 -0.22 14.24 15.31
N PRO A 362 -0.14 13.93 16.63
CA PRO A 362 0.95 13.11 17.14
C PRO A 362 1.05 11.76 16.41
N GLY A 363 2.18 11.53 15.71
CA GLY A 363 2.45 10.31 14.98
C GLY A 363 1.70 10.13 13.65
N MET A 364 0.93 11.14 13.21
CA MET A 364 0.16 11.11 11.95
C MET A 364 -0.55 9.75 11.75
N PRO A 365 -1.55 9.40 12.59
CA PRO A 365 -2.16 8.07 12.61
C PRO A 365 -2.87 7.77 11.27
N GLU A 366 -2.87 6.49 10.88
CA GLU A 366 -3.72 6.05 9.77
C GLU A 366 -5.17 5.95 10.22
N MET A 367 -6.05 6.67 9.56
CA MET A 367 -7.47 6.64 9.86
C MET A 367 -8.20 5.62 8.98
N LEU A 368 -8.94 4.71 9.61
CA LEU A 368 -9.80 3.74 8.94
C LEU A 368 -11.26 3.89 9.37
N ALA A 369 -11.49 4.19 10.66
CA ALA A 369 -12.84 4.25 11.21
C ALA A 369 -13.77 5.27 10.51
N PRO A 370 -13.35 6.51 10.18
CA PRO A 370 -14.23 7.45 9.50
C PRO A 370 -14.65 6.95 8.11
N THR A 371 -13.70 6.36 7.36
CA THR A 371 -13.97 5.84 6.01
C THR A 371 -14.89 4.63 6.05
N ALA A 372 -14.65 3.71 6.97
CA ALA A 372 -15.50 2.54 7.16
C ALA A 372 -16.90 2.90 7.66
N ALA A 373 -17.01 3.90 8.56
CA ALA A 373 -18.30 4.38 9.04
C ALA A 373 -19.13 5.02 7.93
N ILE A 374 -18.52 5.83 7.05
CA ILE A 374 -19.21 6.40 5.86
C ILE A 374 -19.75 5.27 4.97
N VAL A 375 -18.94 4.24 4.68
CA VAL A 375 -19.36 3.08 3.89
C VAL A 375 -20.48 2.30 4.60
N GLY A 376 -20.30 1.98 5.88
CA GLY A 376 -21.28 1.25 6.68
C GLY A 376 -22.62 1.96 6.80
N LYS A 377 -22.64 3.30 6.74
CA LYS A 377 -23.86 4.13 6.70
C LYS A 377 -24.46 4.29 5.29
N GLY A 378 -23.82 3.74 4.24
CA GLY A 378 -24.28 3.90 2.85
C GLY A 378 -24.14 5.32 2.30
N LEU A 379 -23.22 6.12 2.87
CA LEU A 379 -22.99 7.52 2.48
C LEU A 379 -21.85 7.68 1.45
N ASP A 380 -21.21 6.60 1.10
CA ASP A 380 -20.01 6.53 0.27
C ASP A 380 -20.16 7.05 -1.17
N GLY A 381 -21.37 7.18 -1.68
CA GLY A 381 -21.68 7.79 -2.99
C GLY A 381 -22.10 9.26 -2.94
N SER A 382 -22.10 9.89 -1.74
CA SER A 382 -22.68 11.21 -1.54
C SER A 382 -21.98 12.10 -0.52
N VAL A 383 -20.89 11.61 0.08
CA VAL A 383 -20.09 12.33 1.08
C VAL A 383 -18.61 12.23 0.71
N ALA A 384 -17.91 13.38 0.68
CA ALA A 384 -16.46 13.42 0.52
C ALA A 384 -15.76 13.50 1.88
N LEU A 385 -14.52 13.00 1.95
CA LEU A 385 -13.70 13.03 3.16
C LEU A 385 -12.30 13.57 2.86
N ILE A 386 -11.87 14.56 3.61
CA ILE A 386 -10.58 15.25 3.46
C ILE A 386 -9.88 15.27 4.82
N THR A 387 -8.55 15.17 4.84
CA THR A 387 -7.74 15.30 6.05
C THR A 387 -6.38 15.93 5.76
N ASP A 388 -5.82 16.61 6.75
CA ASP A 388 -4.40 16.98 6.81
C ASP A 388 -3.49 15.80 7.21
N GLY A 389 -4.09 14.69 7.64
CA GLY A 389 -3.45 13.43 7.96
C GLY A 389 -3.42 12.45 6.79
N ARG A 390 -3.62 11.16 7.09
CA ARG A 390 -3.64 10.10 6.10
C ARG A 390 -4.68 9.03 6.41
N PHE A 391 -5.10 8.33 5.37
CA PHE A 391 -6.02 7.19 5.51
C PHE A 391 -5.28 5.87 5.43
N SER A 392 -5.85 4.84 6.05
CA SER A 392 -5.37 3.47 5.94
C SER A 392 -5.43 2.98 4.50
N GLY A 393 -4.45 2.17 4.10
CA GLY A 393 -4.47 1.45 2.83
C GLY A 393 -5.67 0.50 2.68
N ALA A 394 -6.28 0.10 3.81
CA ALA A 394 -7.51 -0.69 3.86
C ALA A 394 -8.78 0.16 3.65
N SER A 395 -8.68 1.48 3.56
CA SER A 395 -9.83 2.32 3.27
C SER A 395 -10.34 2.00 1.87
N ARG A 396 -11.59 1.56 1.76
CA ARG A 396 -12.33 1.67 0.52
C ARG A 396 -12.52 3.17 0.26
N ALA A 397 -11.90 3.70 -0.77
CA ALA A 397 -12.47 4.86 -1.41
C ALA A 397 -13.72 4.36 -2.11
N ALA A 398 -14.59 3.90 -1.28
CA ALA A 398 -15.89 3.32 -1.41
C ALA A 398 -16.18 2.57 -2.72
N GLY A 399 -16.79 1.42 -2.63
CA GLY A 399 -17.71 0.96 -3.66
C GLY A 399 -18.69 2.07 -4.08
N GLY A 400 -18.51 3.30 -3.64
CA GLY A 400 -19.20 4.53 -3.89
C GLY A 400 -18.43 5.74 -3.43
N GLY A 401 -17.58 6.27 -4.16
CA GLY A 401 -17.34 7.67 -4.46
C GLY A 401 -16.94 8.67 -3.37
N GLY A 402 -16.45 8.30 -2.19
CA GLY A 402 -15.82 9.28 -1.32
C GLY A 402 -14.44 9.68 -1.85
N VAL A 403 -14.18 10.96 -2.10
CA VAL A 403 -12.84 11.45 -2.40
C VAL A 403 -12.04 11.45 -1.10
N LEU A 404 -11.04 10.55 -1.02
CA LEU A 404 -10.10 10.50 0.09
C LEU A 404 -8.87 11.33 -0.30
N VAL A 405 -8.71 12.50 0.30
CA VAL A 405 -7.56 13.37 0.08
C VAL A 405 -6.79 13.45 1.39
N GLY A 406 -5.57 12.91 1.37
CA GLY A 406 -4.60 13.08 2.46
C GLY A 406 -3.50 14.03 2.03
N CYS A 407 -3.08 14.94 2.89
CA CYS A 407 -1.95 15.82 2.62
C CYS A 407 -0.63 15.05 2.66
N VAL A 408 0.27 15.37 1.71
CA VAL A 408 1.66 14.96 1.74
C VAL A 408 2.42 16.16 2.27
N GLY A 409 2.69 16.19 3.56
CA GLY A 409 3.35 17.30 4.22
C GLY A 409 4.81 17.02 4.56
#